data_d5b4a4ec9d5b536f9b16f727b3324140
#
_entry.id   d5b4a4ec9d5b536f9b16f727b3324140
#
_cell.length_a   1.000
_cell.length_b   1.000
_cell.length_c   1.000
_cell.angle_alpha   90.00
_cell.angle_beta   90.00
_cell.angle_gamma   90.00
#
_symmetry.space_group_name_H-M   'P 1'
#
loop_
_entity.id
_entity.type
_entity.pdbx_description
1 polymer ?
#
loop_
_entity_poly.entity_id
_entity_poly.type
_entity_poly.pdbx_seq_one_letter_code
_entity_poly.pdbx_strand_id
1 'polypeptide(L)'
;MGRLHAERQKRHWDVHSGPTETGTALHLFPDLVEMDRLEQWEATLKMDPKLTAFLDPDREDYELTGQVFRACVEPDTDDFTESGVYGRNDPREADPGEAEARFEEKVNFVVEFIRVWKTIPVPGAFRE
;
A
#
# COMPACT_ATOMS: atom_id res chain seq x y z
N MET A 1 6.09 2.86 15.32
CA MET A 1 5.62 2.36 14.00
C MET A 1 4.88 3.42 13.20
N GLY A 2 3.96 4.18 13.76
CA GLY A 2 3.09 5.06 12.98
C GLY A 2 3.74 6.29 12.34
N ARG A 3 4.76 6.90 12.93
CA ARG A 3 5.27 8.19 12.44
C ARG A 3 6.09 8.09 11.14
N LEU A 4 7.01 7.16 11.04
CA LEU A 4 7.83 6.99 9.83
C LEU A 4 7.00 6.51 8.64
N HIS A 5 6.02 5.66 8.88
CA HIS A 5 5.10 5.20 7.84
C HIS A 5 4.15 6.32 7.39
N ALA A 6 3.60 7.09 8.33
CA ALA A 6 2.73 8.22 8.02
C ALA A 6 3.47 9.38 7.31
N GLU A 7 4.73 9.65 7.69
CA GLU A 7 5.54 10.68 7.02
C GLU A 7 5.96 10.25 5.61
N ARG A 8 6.19 8.95 5.38
CA ARG A 8 6.45 8.41 4.05
C ARG A 8 5.20 8.39 3.18
N GLN A 9 4.05 7.99 3.70
CA GLN A 9 2.79 8.05 2.97
C GLN A 9 2.41 9.48 2.57
N LYS A 10 2.74 10.49 3.38
CA LYS A 10 2.56 11.90 3.02
C LYS A 10 3.46 12.36 1.88
N ARG A 11 4.65 11.78 1.75
CA ARG A 11 5.58 12.10 0.65
C ARG A 11 5.30 11.33 -0.64
N HIS A 12 4.75 10.13 -0.50
CA HIS A 12 4.57 9.19 -1.60
C HIS A 12 3.12 8.74 -1.63
N TRP A 13 2.37 9.35 -2.49
CA TRP A 13 1.03 8.88 -2.81
C TRP A 13 1.15 7.61 -3.66
N ASP A 14 1.32 6.51 -2.97
CA ASP A 14 1.55 5.18 -3.50
C ASP A 14 0.36 4.32 -3.04
N VAL A 15 -0.63 4.16 -3.93
CA VAL A 15 -1.87 3.45 -3.60
C VAL A 15 -1.84 2.04 -4.13
N HIS A 16 -1.39 1.84 -5.38
CA HIS A 16 -1.30 0.53 -6.00
C HIS A 16 -0.16 0.48 -7.03
N SER A 17 0.62 -0.59 -6.98
CA SER A 17 1.75 -0.85 -7.88
C SER A 17 2.81 0.29 -7.96
N GLY A 18 2.86 1.17 -6.97
CA GLY A 18 3.91 2.18 -6.86
C GLY A 18 5.20 1.65 -6.24
N PRO A 19 6.18 2.54 -5.91
CA PRO A 19 7.50 2.13 -5.44
C PRO A 19 7.48 1.22 -4.20
N THR A 20 6.51 1.40 -3.30
CA THR A 20 6.41 0.60 -2.07
C THR A 20 6.03 -0.84 -2.33
N GLU A 21 5.01 -1.06 -3.15
CA GLU A 21 4.54 -2.40 -3.50
C GLU A 21 5.52 -3.07 -4.47
N THR A 22 5.97 -2.35 -5.48
CA THR A 22 6.98 -2.83 -6.43
C THR A 22 8.27 -3.21 -5.73
N GLY A 23 8.75 -2.40 -4.78
CA GLY A 23 9.94 -2.72 -4.00
C GLY A 23 9.76 -3.99 -3.14
N THR A 24 8.57 -4.17 -2.57
CA THR A 24 8.25 -5.39 -1.83
C THR A 24 8.21 -6.62 -2.74
N ALA A 25 7.63 -6.49 -3.93
CA ALA A 25 7.61 -7.56 -4.92
C ALA A 25 9.02 -7.91 -5.41
N LEU A 26 9.84 -6.91 -5.70
CA LEU A 26 11.25 -7.09 -6.10
C LEU A 26 12.10 -7.76 -5.00
N HIS A 27 11.81 -7.47 -3.72
CA HIS A 27 12.50 -8.13 -2.61
C HIS A 27 12.08 -9.59 -2.47
N LEU A 28 10.77 -9.88 -2.55
CA LEU A 28 10.25 -11.22 -2.26
C LEU A 28 10.24 -12.16 -3.48
N PHE A 29 9.99 -11.61 -4.65
CA PHE A 29 9.72 -12.37 -5.88
C PHE A 29 10.35 -11.71 -7.12
N PRO A 30 11.68 -11.41 -7.11
CA PRO A 30 12.32 -10.64 -8.18
C PRO A 30 12.10 -11.24 -9.58
N ASP A 31 12.07 -12.57 -9.67
CA ASP A 31 11.90 -13.28 -10.94
C ASP A 31 10.46 -13.18 -11.52
N LEU A 32 9.50 -12.69 -10.73
CA LEU A 32 8.11 -12.50 -11.15
C LEU A 32 7.78 -11.04 -11.50
N VAL A 33 8.74 -10.13 -11.32
CA VAL A 33 8.54 -8.69 -11.57
C VAL A 33 9.15 -8.32 -12.92
N GLU A 34 8.30 -8.02 -13.88
CA GLU A 34 8.69 -7.67 -15.26
C GLU A 34 8.84 -6.15 -15.40
N MET A 35 9.92 -5.58 -14.83
CA MET A 35 10.18 -4.12 -14.83
C MET A 35 10.35 -3.53 -16.23
N ASP A 36 10.71 -4.32 -17.22
CA ASP A 36 10.83 -3.94 -18.63
C ASP A 36 9.47 -3.65 -19.29
N ARG A 37 8.37 -4.12 -18.70
CA ARG A 37 7.01 -3.83 -19.17
C ARG A 37 6.47 -2.48 -18.69
N LEU A 38 7.20 -1.75 -17.88
CA LEU A 38 6.82 -0.43 -17.34
C LEU A 38 7.00 0.73 -18.34
N GLU A 39 7.06 0.50 -19.63
CA GLU A 39 7.26 1.57 -20.63
C GLU A 39 6.15 2.66 -20.60
N GLN A 40 4.97 2.33 -20.14
CA GLN A 40 3.79 3.22 -20.09
C GLN A 40 3.16 3.28 -18.70
N TRP A 41 3.98 3.46 -17.68
CA TRP A 41 3.51 3.49 -16.28
C TRP A 41 2.72 4.75 -15.90
N GLU A 42 2.71 5.78 -16.71
CA GLU A 42 1.99 7.02 -16.39
C GLU A 42 0.58 6.69 -15.91
N ALA A 43 0.35 7.02 -14.65
CA ALA A 43 -0.92 6.74 -13.99
C ALA A 43 -2.05 7.46 -14.73
N THR A 44 -2.71 6.75 -15.61
CA THR A 44 -3.90 7.24 -16.32
C THR A 44 -5.09 7.03 -15.39
N LEU A 45 -5.29 7.99 -14.48
CA LEU A 45 -6.47 7.97 -13.62
C LEU A 45 -7.73 8.16 -14.47
N LYS A 46 -8.61 7.18 -14.46
CA LYS A 46 -9.94 7.24 -15.08
C LYS A 46 -10.95 8.02 -14.24
N MET A 47 -10.57 8.38 -13.03
CA MET A 47 -11.43 9.08 -12.07
C MET A 47 -11.62 10.55 -12.47
N ASP A 48 -12.82 11.08 -12.21
CA ASP A 48 -13.11 12.50 -12.39
C ASP A 48 -12.10 13.37 -11.62
N PRO A 49 -11.49 14.39 -12.25
CA PRO A 49 -10.50 15.26 -11.60
C PRO A 49 -10.98 15.91 -10.30
N LYS A 50 -12.28 16.11 -10.12
CA LYS A 50 -12.85 16.63 -8.87
C LYS A 50 -12.71 15.64 -7.72
N LEU A 51 -12.76 14.34 -8.00
CA LEU A 51 -12.56 13.29 -7.00
C LEU A 51 -11.07 13.08 -6.73
N THR A 52 -10.22 13.16 -7.75
CA THR A 52 -8.77 13.03 -7.56
C THR A 52 -8.19 14.14 -6.67
N ALA A 53 -8.83 15.30 -6.61
CA ALA A 53 -8.43 16.37 -5.69
C ALA A 53 -8.53 15.98 -4.20
N PHE A 54 -9.39 15.02 -3.86
CA PHE A 54 -9.46 14.48 -2.49
C PHE A 54 -8.32 13.51 -2.17
N LEU A 55 -7.64 13.00 -3.17
CA LEU A 55 -6.52 12.06 -3.01
C LEU A 55 -5.17 12.78 -2.86
N ASP A 56 -5.18 14.10 -2.73
CA ASP A 56 -3.97 14.86 -2.48
C ASP A 56 -3.44 14.57 -1.07
N PRO A 57 -2.23 14.01 -0.92
CA PRO A 57 -1.65 13.67 0.37
C PRO A 57 -1.35 14.88 1.25
N ASP A 58 -1.31 16.08 0.66
CA ASP A 58 -1.08 17.33 1.39
C ASP A 58 -2.36 17.90 2.02
N ARG A 59 -3.52 17.28 1.75
CA ARG A 59 -4.77 17.68 2.39
C ARG A 59 -4.79 17.32 3.87
N GLU A 60 -5.34 18.21 4.69
CA GLU A 60 -5.50 17.98 6.14
C GLU A 60 -6.41 16.78 6.45
N ASP A 61 -7.37 16.49 5.57
CA ASP A 61 -8.36 15.43 5.70
C ASP A 61 -8.01 14.16 4.88
N TYR A 62 -6.77 14.03 4.43
CA TYR A 62 -6.34 12.91 3.58
C TYR A 62 -6.63 11.51 4.18
N GLU A 63 -6.47 11.36 5.51
CA GLU A 63 -6.77 10.09 6.18
C GLU A 63 -8.27 9.72 6.10
N LEU A 64 -9.15 10.72 6.20
CA LEU A 64 -10.59 10.53 6.03
C LEU A 64 -10.93 10.15 4.60
N THR A 65 -10.26 10.74 3.63
CA THR A 65 -10.41 10.37 2.22
C THR A 65 -10.12 8.89 2.00
N GLY A 66 -9.02 8.38 2.55
CA GLY A 66 -8.67 6.96 2.43
C GLY A 66 -9.73 6.03 3.03
N GLN A 67 -10.38 6.44 4.12
CA GLN A 67 -11.47 5.69 4.73
C GLN A 67 -12.74 5.71 3.86
N VAL A 68 -13.12 6.87 3.35
CA VAL A 68 -14.30 7.03 2.48
C VAL A 68 -14.11 6.27 1.17
N PHE A 69 -12.95 6.36 0.55
CA PHE A 69 -12.66 5.65 -0.70
C PHE A 69 -12.77 4.13 -0.51
N ARG A 70 -12.20 3.58 0.55
CA ARG A 70 -12.34 2.14 0.84
C ARG A 70 -13.78 1.71 1.10
N ALA A 71 -14.57 2.56 1.74
CA ALA A 71 -15.95 2.22 2.09
C ALA A 71 -16.96 2.40 0.95
N CYS A 72 -16.73 3.39 0.08
CA CYS A 72 -17.71 3.83 -0.89
C CYS A 72 -17.28 3.62 -2.35
N VAL A 73 -15.98 3.50 -2.58
CA VAL A 73 -15.37 3.44 -3.90
C VAL A 73 -14.30 2.35 -3.86
N GLU A 74 -14.71 1.10 -3.68
CA GLU A 74 -13.80 -0.04 -3.82
C GLU A 74 -14.05 -0.72 -5.18
N PRO A 75 -13.69 -0.03 -6.28
CA PRO A 75 -13.83 -0.56 -7.61
C PRO A 75 -12.63 -1.46 -7.89
N ASP A 76 -12.79 -2.25 -8.91
CA ASP A 76 -11.69 -2.97 -9.52
C ASP A 76 -10.61 -1.98 -9.99
N THR A 77 -9.35 -2.41 -9.96
CA THR A 77 -8.21 -1.59 -10.41
C THR A 77 -8.41 -1.06 -11.83
N ASP A 78 -9.04 -1.85 -12.69
CA ASP A 78 -9.39 -1.49 -14.07
C ASP A 78 -10.35 -0.29 -14.18
N ASP A 79 -11.13 -0.03 -13.14
CA ASP A 79 -12.02 1.13 -13.09
C ASP A 79 -11.27 2.43 -12.79
N PHE A 80 -10.09 2.35 -12.16
CA PHE A 80 -9.31 3.52 -11.76
C PHE A 80 -8.19 3.90 -12.71
N THR A 81 -7.55 2.93 -13.32
CA THR A 81 -6.32 3.15 -14.10
C THR A 81 -6.24 2.20 -15.29
N GLU A 82 -5.65 2.68 -16.38
CA GLU A 82 -5.39 1.86 -17.56
C GLU A 82 -4.10 1.04 -17.44
N SER A 83 -3.14 1.54 -16.66
CA SER A 83 -1.81 0.93 -16.50
C SER A 83 -1.71 -0.09 -15.35
N GLY A 84 -2.71 -0.15 -14.47
CA GLY A 84 -2.61 -0.89 -13.21
C GLY A 84 -1.83 -0.16 -12.12
N VAL A 85 -1.19 0.98 -12.44
CA VAL A 85 -0.48 1.81 -11.46
C VAL A 85 -1.39 2.92 -10.97
N TYR A 86 -1.55 3.01 -9.66
CA TYR A 86 -2.36 4.03 -9.01
C TYR A 86 -1.56 4.77 -7.94
N GLY A 87 -1.00 5.90 -8.33
CA GLY A 87 -0.14 6.71 -7.48
C GLY A 87 0.56 7.80 -8.29
N ARG A 88 1.35 8.63 -7.61
CA ARG A 88 2.12 9.71 -8.25
C ARG A 88 3.58 9.34 -8.51
N ASN A 89 4.04 8.25 -7.90
CA ASN A 89 5.45 7.90 -7.94
C ASN A 89 5.72 6.80 -8.96
N ASP A 90 6.83 6.96 -9.64
CA ASP A 90 7.31 5.98 -10.61
C ASP A 90 7.64 4.66 -9.91
N PRO A 91 7.05 3.52 -10.28
CA PRO A 91 7.44 2.21 -9.76
C PRO A 91 8.94 1.90 -9.89
N ARG A 92 9.63 2.54 -10.86
CA ARG A 92 11.10 2.41 -11.04
C ARG A 92 11.92 3.06 -9.92
N GLU A 93 11.30 3.92 -9.10
CA GLU A 93 11.92 4.45 -7.88
C GLU A 93 11.93 3.43 -6.71
N ALA A 94 11.41 2.23 -6.95
CA ALA A 94 11.39 1.17 -5.97
C ALA A 94 12.80 0.79 -5.51
N ASP A 95 13.00 0.76 -4.19
CA ASP A 95 14.25 0.33 -3.56
C ASP A 95 14.03 -1.00 -2.82
N PRO A 96 14.55 -2.13 -3.36
CA PRO A 96 14.42 -3.42 -2.71
C PRO A 96 15.04 -3.49 -1.32
N GLY A 97 16.12 -2.73 -1.07
CA GLY A 97 16.77 -2.69 0.25
C GLY A 97 15.91 -1.98 1.31
N GLU A 98 15.25 -0.88 0.93
CA GLU A 98 14.24 -0.25 1.80
C GLU A 98 13.02 -1.17 2.01
N ALA A 99 12.62 -1.90 0.97
CA ALA A 99 11.52 -2.84 1.06
C ALA A 99 11.83 -4.00 2.00
N GLU A 100 13.04 -4.57 1.94
CA GLU A 100 13.54 -5.57 2.88
C GLU A 100 13.43 -5.09 4.32
N ALA A 101 13.99 -3.91 4.63
CA ALA A 101 13.96 -3.36 5.98
C ALA A 101 12.52 -3.17 6.51
N ARG A 102 11.60 -2.69 5.66
CA ARG A 102 10.19 -2.53 6.02
C ARG A 102 9.48 -3.87 6.19
N PHE A 103 9.81 -4.85 5.38
CA PHE A 103 9.24 -6.19 5.46
C PHE A 103 9.66 -6.88 6.76
N GLU A 104 10.95 -6.86 7.09
CA GLU A 104 11.47 -7.41 8.34
C GLU A 104 10.83 -6.76 9.58
N GLU A 105 10.66 -5.44 9.59
CA GLU A 105 9.96 -4.75 10.66
C GLU A 105 8.53 -5.25 10.84
N LYS A 106 7.79 -5.42 9.73
CA LYS A 106 6.41 -5.95 9.76
C LYS A 106 6.37 -7.39 10.25
N VAL A 107 7.28 -8.25 9.77
CA VAL A 107 7.36 -9.66 10.20
C VAL A 107 7.64 -9.74 11.70
N ASN A 108 8.61 -8.99 12.19
CA ASN A 108 8.96 -8.98 13.61
C ASN A 108 7.77 -8.53 14.47
N PHE A 109 7.06 -7.49 14.05
CA PHE A 109 5.85 -7.05 14.73
C PHE A 109 4.76 -8.11 14.77
N VAL A 110 4.48 -8.77 13.64
CA VAL A 110 3.45 -9.81 13.55
C VAL A 110 3.83 -11.02 14.43
N VAL A 111 5.09 -11.40 14.43
CA VAL A 111 5.60 -12.48 15.29
C VAL A 111 5.39 -12.16 16.77
N GLU A 112 5.73 -10.94 17.19
CA GLU A 112 5.51 -10.49 18.57
C GLU A 112 4.02 -10.48 18.91
N PHE A 113 3.19 -9.91 18.04
CA PHE A 113 1.73 -9.90 18.20
C PHE A 113 1.17 -11.31 18.39
N ILE A 114 1.56 -12.27 17.55
CA ILE A 114 1.10 -13.67 17.63
C ILE A 114 1.55 -14.30 18.94
N ARG A 115 2.78 -14.04 19.38
CA ARG A 115 3.29 -14.55 20.66
C ARG A 115 2.42 -14.10 21.83
N VAL A 116 2.07 -12.82 21.87
CA VAL A 116 1.19 -12.26 22.89
C VAL A 116 -0.21 -12.83 22.76
N TRP A 117 -0.77 -12.84 21.55
CA TRP A 117 -2.12 -13.31 21.29
C TRP A 117 -2.34 -14.76 21.74
N LYS A 118 -1.36 -15.63 21.53
CA LYS A 118 -1.42 -17.03 22.00
C LYS A 118 -1.52 -17.18 23.52
N THR A 119 -1.20 -16.15 24.29
CA THR A 119 -1.33 -16.16 25.75
C THR A 119 -2.71 -15.76 26.24
N ILE A 120 -3.55 -15.20 25.36
CA ILE A 120 -4.88 -14.72 25.71
C ILE A 120 -5.86 -15.89 25.69
N PRO A 121 -6.53 -16.19 26.81
CA PRO A 121 -7.56 -17.22 26.84
C PRO A 121 -8.70 -16.89 25.87
N VAL A 122 -9.11 -17.86 25.06
CA VAL A 122 -10.29 -17.69 24.18
C VAL A 122 -11.54 -17.75 25.04
N PRO A 123 -12.32 -16.66 25.18
CA PRO A 123 -13.53 -16.67 25.97
C PRO A 123 -14.54 -17.63 25.33
N GLY A 124 -14.98 -18.62 26.08
CA GLY A 124 -16.05 -19.52 25.65
C GLY A 124 -15.69 -20.56 24.60
N ALA A 125 -14.38 -20.84 24.40
CA ALA A 125 -13.96 -21.92 23.54
C ALA A 125 -14.55 -23.24 24.02
N PHE A 126 -15.63 -23.65 23.33
CA PHE A 126 -16.17 -25.01 23.32
C PHE A 126 -16.37 -25.61 24.71
N ARG A 127 -17.38 -25.13 25.45
CA ARG A 127 -18.04 -26.03 26.44
C ARG A 127 -18.95 -26.95 25.63
N GLU A 128 -18.50 -28.17 25.44
CA GLU A 128 -19.37 -29.27 25.09
C GLU A 128 -20.43 -29.47 26.19
#